data_c8332617eb7b0b13c96a0f453993254a
#
_entry.id   c8332617eb7b0b13c96a0f453993254a
#
_cell.length_a   1.000
_cell.length_b   1.000
_cell.length_c   1.000
_cell.angle_alpha   90.00
_cell.angle_beta   90.00
_cell.angle_gamma   90.00
#
_symmetry.space_group_name_H-M   'P 1'
#
loop_
_entity.id
_entity.type
_entity.pdbx_description
1 polymer ?
#
loop_
_entity_poly.entity_id
_entity_poly.type
_entity_poly.pdbx_seq_one_letter_code
_entity_poly.pdbx_strand_id
1 'polypeptide(L)'
;MYELPLTDDRLNLAASFVRPGCVVCDVGTDHAYLPIRLLLSGVCPRAVATAVNEAPLAKARENAARYGCTSRMSFYRADGLTAIDLAAEGVQDILICGMGGELIARILENAPYTRGEGVKCILQPMSKAADLRRYLAGRGYRIEDEKLAGAAGKIYTCIHVSYDGIIRDFSPAEYLLGAAHIQRGASGSSLFSDYLIREIHSVQKRQSGLLAGELPTDFEDALLSELYTIAEREGVAL
;
A
#
# COMPACT_ATOMS: atom_id res chain seq x y z
N MET A 1 28.56 7.10 11.90
CA MET A 1 27.08 7.00 11.78
C MET A 1 26.78 6.86 10.29
N TYR A 2 26.07 5.81 9.87
CA TYR A 2 25.70 5.64 8.46
C TYR A 2 24.62 6.66 8.10
N GLU A 3 24.75 7.28 6.93
CA GLU A 3 23.66 8.05 6.34
C GLU A 3 22.50 7.12 5.97
N LEU A 4 21.25 7.51 6.29
CA LEU A 4 20.09 6.68 5.98
C LEU A 4 19.92 6.55 4.46
N PRO A 5 19.54 5.37 3.95
CA PRO A 5 19.24 5.21 2.54
C PRO A 5 18.14 6.20 2.11
N LEU A 6 18.33 6.80 0.94
CA LEU A 6 17.31 7.67 0.35
C LEU A 6 16.09 6.84 -0.06
N THR A 7 14.94 7.27 0.38
CA THR A 7 13.63 6.74 0.00
C THR A 7 12.73 7.89 -0.43
N ASP A 8 11.84 7.65 -1.36
CA ASP A 8 10.83 8.63 -1.73
C ASP A 8 9.74 8.76 -0.64
N ASP A 9 8.89 9.80 -0.74
CA ASP A 9 7.86 10.08 0.27
C ASP A 9 6.83 8.95 0.38
N ARG A 10 6.61 8.18 -0.68
CA ARG A 10 5.76 7.01 -0.73
C ARG A 10 6.29 5.90 0.19
N LEU A 11 7.59 5.60 0.13
CA LEU A 11 8.24 4.62 1.00
C LEU A 11 8.44 5.17 2.42
N ASN A 12 8.69 6.48 2.57
CA ASN A 12 8.73 7.13 3.88
C ASN A 12 7.36 7.02 4.59
N LEU A 13 6.27 7.19 3.84
CA LEU A 13 4.93 7.01 4.38
C LEU A 13 4.68 5.55 4.79
N ALA A 14 5.06 4.58 3.96
CA ALA A 14 4.96 3.17 4.33
C ALA A 14 5.76 2.85 5.61
N ALA A 15 6.98 3.37 5.72
CA ALA A 15 7.80 3.24 6.92
C ALA A 15 7.11 3.81 8.19
N SER A 16 6.33 4.89 8.06
CA SER A 16 5.64 5.51 9.19
C SER A 16 4.51 4.67 9.80
N PHE A 17 4.03 3.65 9.10
CA PHE A 17 3.03 2.70 9.60
C PHE A 17 3.66 1.51 10.34
N VAL A 18 4.97 1.30 10.21
CA VAL A 18 5.65 0.20 10.88
C VAL A 18 5.66 0.43 12.39
N ARG A 19 5.22 -0.57 13.14
CA ARG A 19 5.16 -0.52 14.60
C ARG A 19 6.57 -0.65 15.19
N PRO A 20 6.97 0.24 16.12
CA PRO A 20 8.24 0.12 16.79
C PRO A 20 8.43 -1.23 17.50
N GLY A 21 9.61 -1.82 17.34
CA GLY A 21 9.97 -3.10 17.95
C GLY A 21 9.47 -4.35 17.21
N CYS A 22 8.67 -4.20 16.15
CA CYS A 22 8.23 -5.33 15.33
C CYS A 22 9.30 -5.78 14.34
N VAL A 23 9.36 -7.09 14.07
CA VAL A 23 10.13 -7.64 12.95
C VAL A 23 9.33 -7.42 11.68
N VAL A 24 9.99 -6.89 10.64
CA VAL A 24 9.35 -6.56 9.36
C VAL A 24 9.72 -7.55 8.26
N CYS A 25 8.80 -7.76 7.31
CA CYS A 25 9.08 -8.43 6.05
C CYS A 25 8.81 -7.47 4.88
N ASP A 26 9.83 -7.19 4.07
CA ASP A 26 9.75 -6.39 2.84
C ASP A 26 9.60 -7.33 1.63
N VAL A 27 8.42 -7.31 1.02
CA VAL A 27 8.03 -8.22 -0.05
C VAL A 27 8.33 -7.61 -1.41
N GLY A 28 9.11 -8.32 -2.23
CA GLY A 28 9.51 -7.84 -3.54
C GLY A 28 10.56 -6.74 -3.46
N THR A 29 11.49 -6.89 -2.52
CA THR A 29 12.58 -5.92 -2.37
C THR A 29 13.42 -5.81 -3.64
N ASP A 30 13.83 -4.60 -3.99
CA ASP A 30 14.76 -4.37 -5.08
C ASP A 30 16.18 -4.14 -4.54
N HIS A 31 16.34 -3.20 -3.62
CA HIS A 31 17.62 -2.82 -3.03
C HIS A 31 17.66 -2.92 -1.50
N ALA A 32 16.58 -3.33 -0.87
CA ALA A 32 16.35 -3.37 0.57
C ALA A 32 16.53 -2.01 1.29
N TYR A 33 16.37 -0.88 0.60
CA TYR A 33 16.56 0.44 1.22
C TYR A 33 15.54 0.70 2.32
N LEU A 34 14.29 0.28 2.14
CA LEU A 34 13.23 0.47 3.13
C LEU A 34 13.51 -0.32 4.42
N PRO A 35 13.75 -1.65 4.40
CA PRO A 35 14.08 -2.38 5.62
C PRO A 35 15.41 -1.96 6.25
N ILE A 36 16.43 -1.61 5.46
CA ILE A 36 17.71 -1.08 5.99
C ILE A 36 17.46 0.24 6.74
N ARG A 37 16.67 1.16 6.18
CA ARG A 37 16.29 2.41 6.83
C ARG A 37 15.61 2.17 8.17
N LEU A 38 14.63 1.24 8.23
CA LEU A 38 13.92 0.88 9.46
C LEU A 38 14.86 0.30 10.53
N LEU A 39 15.84 -0.51 10.11
CA LEU A 39 16.87 -1.06 11.00
C LEU A 39 17.79 0.03 11.55
N LEU A 40 18.26 0.94 10.70
CA LEU A 40 19.19 2.01 11.09
C LEU A 40 18.53 3.07 11.96
N SER A 41 17.26 3.36 11.74
CA SER A 41 16.47 4.27 12.57
C SER A 41 16.00 3.64 13.89
N GLY A 42 16.28 2.36 14.12
CA GLY A 42 15.90 1.65 15.35
C GLY A 42 14.40 1.35 15.46
N VAL A 43 13.62 1.51 14.37
CA VAL A 43 12.20 1.21 14.36
C VAL A 43 11.97 -0.29 14.48
N CYS A 44 12.73 -1.12 13.74
CA CYS A 44 12.63 -2.57 13.86
C CYS A 44 13.97 -3.20 14.29
N PRO A 45 13.94 -4.31 15.04
CA PRO A 45 15.15 -5.02 15.49
C PRO A 45 15.75 -5.88 14.39
N ARG A 46 14.88 -6.48 13.54
CA ARG A 46 15.25 -7.40 12.45
C ARG A 46 14.33 -7.18 11.25
N ALA A 47 14.79 -7.58 10.07
CA ALA A 47 14.03 -7.52 8.85
C ALA A 47 14.23 -8.77 7.98
N VAL A 48 13.17 -9.17 7.29
CA VAL A 48 13.16 -10.17 6.23
C VAL A 48 12.98 -9.45 4.90
N ALA A 49 13.74 -9.80 3.89
CA ALA A 49 13.61 -9.27 2.53
C ALA A 49 13.35 -10.42 1.54
N THR A 50 12.34 -10.26 0.69
CA THR A 50 12.01 -11.29 -0.31
C THR A 50 12.02 -10.73 -1.72
N ALA A 51 12.42 -11.55 -2.70
CA ALA A 51 12.25 -11.24 -4.12
C ALA A 51 12.13 -12.54 -4.94
N VAL A 52 11.45 -12.45 -6.07
CA VAL A 52 11.29 -13.60 -7.00
C VAL A 52 12.62 -13.97 -7.65
N ASN A 53 13.45 -12.97 -7.97
CA ASN A 53 14.71 -13.13 -8.66
C ASN A 53 15.91 -12.95 -7.74
N GLU A 54 17.02 -13.66 -8.05
CA GLU A 54 18.25 -13.57 -7.25
C GLU A 54 18.98 -12.22 -7.39
N ALA A 55 18.90 -11.56 -8.55
CA ALA A 55 19.61 -10.31 -8.77
C ALA A 55 19.22 -9.18 -7.79
N PRO A 56 17.92 -8.90 -7.53
CA PRO A 56 17.51 -7.97 -6.47
C PRO A 56 18.01 -8.40 -5.08
N LEU A 57 17.97 -9.70 -4.75
CA LEU A 57 18.46 -10.20 -3.46
C LEU A 57 19.97 -10.03 -3.29
N ALA A 58 20.74 -10.28 -4.34
CA ALA A 58 22.18 -10.05 -4.32
C ALA A 58 22.48 -8.56 -4.02
N LYS A 59 21.76 -7.66 -4.67
CA LYS A 59 21.88 -6.21 -4.43
C LYS A 59 21.45 -5.82 -3.02
N ALA A 60 20.37 -6.43 -2.52
CA ALA A 60 19.89 -6.22 -1.16
C ALA A 60 20.95 -6.66 -0.12
N ARG A 61 21.61 -7.81 -0.33
CA ARG A 61 22.72 -8.30 0.54
C ARG A 61 23.93 -7.37 0.49
N GLU A 62 24.33 -6.88 -0.69
CA GLU A 62 25.40 -5.89 -0.83
C GLU A 62 25.11 -4.62 -0.02
N ASN A 63 23.88 -4.09 -0.15
CA ASN A 63 23.44 -2.92 0.58
C ASN A 63 23.40 -3.19 2.09
N ALA A 64 22.87 -4.33 2.53
CA ALA A 64 22.86 -4.71 3.94
C ALA A 64 24.28 -4.77 4.53
N ALA A 65 25.26 -5.31 3.78
CA ALA A 65 26.65 -5.32 4.17
C ALA A 65 27.24 -3.90 4.25
N ARG A 66 26.98 -3.09 3.22
CA ARG A 66 27.44 -1.68 3.15
C ARG A 66 26.94 -0.85 4.33
N TYR A 67 25.71 -1.08 4.78
CA TYR A 67 25.09 -0.37 5.89
C TYR A 67 25.25 -1.06 7.25
N GLY A 68 26.01 -2.17 7.33
CA GLY A 68 26.26 -2.89 8.60
C GLY A 68 25.01 -3.58 9.16
N CYS A 69 24.04 -3.94 8.31
CA CYS A 69 22.77 -4.55 8.71
C CYS A 69 22.69 -6.07 8.50
N THR A 70 23.72 -6.71 7.95
CA THR A 70 23.70 -8.12 7.54
C THR A 70 23.24 -9.07 8.66
N SER A 71 23.70 -8.89 9.88
CA SER A 71 23.35 -9.77 11.02
C SER A 71 21.88 -9.61 11.49
N ARG A 72 21.19 -8.58 11.02
CA ARG A 72 19.81 -8.27 11.37
C ARG A 72 18.83 -8.51 10.21
N MET A 73 19.30 -9.08 9.08
CA MET A 73 18.47 -9.31 7.90
C MET A 73 18.54 -10.76 7.44
N SER A 74 17.35 -11.32 7.12
CA SER A 74 17.18 -12.58 6.40
C SER A 74 16.74 -12.30 4.97
N PHE A 75 17.20 -13.11 4.00
CA PHE A 75 16.92 -12.93 2.58
C PHE A 75 16.37 -14.21 1.97
N TYR A 76 15.20 -14.15 1.35
CA TYR A 76 14.53 -15.31 0.77
C TYR A 76 14.18 -15.06 -0.70
N ARG A 77 14.57 -16.00 -1.55
CA ARG A 77 14.04 -16.04 -2.90
C ARG A 77 12.66 -16.70 -2.88
N ALA A 78 11.61 -15.89 -3.07
CA ALA A 78 10.22 -16.32 -2.96
C ALA A 78 9.30 -15.48 -3.86
N ASP A 79 8.23 -16.11 -4.35
CA ASP A 79 7.10 -15.39 -4.97
C ASP A 79 6.17 -14.89 -3.85
N GLY A 80 6.26 -13.59 -3.58
CA GLY A 80 5.56 -12.99 -2.45
C GLY A 80 6.07 -13.50 -1.11
N LEU A 81 5.22 -14.22 -0.39
CA LEU A 81 5.46 -14.77 0.95
C LEU A 81 5.50 -16.31 0.96
N THR A 82 5.50 -16.93 -0.21
CA THR A 82 5.48 -18.38 -0.33
C THR A 82 6.81 -19.02 0.15
N ALA A 83 6.73 -20.19 0.73
CA ALA A 83 7.89 -20.99 1.19
C ALA A 83 8.78 -20.29 2.24
N ILE A 84 8.24 -19.33 3.00
CA ILE A 84 8.92 -18.68 4.12
C ILE A 84 8.16 -18.98 5.40
N ASP A 85 8.86 -19.45 6.43
CA ASP A 85 8.29 -19.55 7.76
C ASP A 85 8.37 -18.19 8.47
N LEU A 86 7.38 -17.35 8.20
CA LEU A 86 7.29 -16.01 8.78
C LEU A 86 7.10 -16.04 10.31
N ALA A 87 6.51 -17.11 10.83
CA ALA A 87 6.34 -17.29 12.27
C ALA A 87 7.69 -17.57 12.94
N ALA A 88 8.51 -18.45 12.37
CA ALA A 88 9.87 -18.72 12.87
C ALA A 88 10.77 -17.46 12.76
N GLU A 89 10.59 -16.62 11.74
CA GLU A 89 11.25 -15.32 11.62
C GLU A 89 10.71 -14.27 12.61
N GLY A 90 9.56 -14.51 13.23
CA GLY A 90 8.91 -13.59 14.17
C GLY A 90 8.34 -12.35 13.48
N VAL A 91 7.99 -12.43 12.22
CA VAL A 91 7.45 -11.30 11.44
C VAL A 91 6.11 -10.86 11.98
N GLN A 92 5.93 -9.57 12.19
CA GLN A 92 4.69 -8.98 12.68
C GLN A 92 4.15 -7.91 11.72
N ASP A 93 5.02 -7.19 11.02
CA ASP A 93 4.65 -6.20 10.02
C ASP A 93 5.15 -6.60 8.63
N ILE A 94 4.26 -6.61 7.64
CA ILE A 94 4.54 -7.02 6.28
C ILE A 94 4.36 -5.81 5.35
N LEU A 95 5.41 -5.43 4.66
CA LEU A 95 5.45 -4.34 3.70
C LEU A 95 5.33 -4.90 2.29
N ILE A 96 4.33 -4.47 1.52
CA ILE A 96 4.17 -4.82 0.10
C ILE A 96 4.02 -3.51 -0.68
N CYS A 97 5.15 -2.97 -1.13
CA CYS A 97 5.22 -1.64 -1.72
C CYS A 97 5.66 -1.69 -3.18
N GLY A 98 5.17 -0.74 -3.99
CA GLY A 98 5.63 -0.58 -5.37
C GLY A 98 5.03 -1.57 -6.37
N MET A 99 3.93 -2.24 -6.04
CA MET A 99 3.27 -3.26 -6.86
C MET A 99 1.87 -2.82 -7.28
N GLY A 100 1.31 -3.43 -8.34
CA GLY A 100 -0.11 -3.25 -8.68
C GLY A 100 -1.02 -3.87 -7.63
N GLY A 101 -2.21 -3.27 -7.40
CA GLY A 101 -3.15 -3.74 -6.38
C GLY A 101 -3.60 -5.19 -6.58
N GLU A 102 -3.75 -5.63 -7.82
CA GLU A 102 -4.08 -7.04 -8.15
C GLU A 102 -2.97 -8.01 -7.74
N LEU A 103 -1.70 -7.62 -7.92
CA LEU A 103 -0.57 -8.43 -7.47
C LEU A 103 -0.50 -8.49 -5.95
N ILE A 104 -0.72 -7.36 -5.27
CA ILE A 104 -0.80 -7.31 -3.80
C ILE A 104 -1.91 -8.24 -3.29
N ALA A 105 -3.11 -8.17 -3.88
CA ALA A 105 -4.23 -9.04 -3.53
C ALA A 105 -3.89 -10.53 -3.70
N ARG A 106 -3.24 -10.88 -4.81
CA ARG A 106 -2.78 -12.28 -5.05
C ARG A 106 -1.74 -12.74 -4.02
N ILE A 107 -0.80 -11.87 -3.63
CA ILE A 107 0.18 -12.20 -2.59
C ILE A 107 -0.53 -12.46 -1.25
N LEU A 108 -1.47 -11.61 -0.86
CA LEU A 108 -2.25 -11.78 0.38
C LEU A 108 -3.10 -13.05 0.36
N GLU A 109 -3.73 -13.39 -0.79
CA GLU A 109 -4.54 -14.60 -0.94
C GLU A 109 -3.72 -15.87 -0.72
N ASN A 110 -2.48 -15.90 -1.23
CA ASN A 110 -1.57 -17.03 -1.14
C ASN A 110 -0.76 -17.07 0.18
N ALA A 111 -0.99 -16.12 1.09
CA ALA A 111 -0.24 -16.00 2.34
C ALA A 111 -1.16 -16.01 3.58
N PRO A 112 -1.66 -17.18 4.02
CA PRO A 112 -2.55 -17.28 5.19
C PRO A 112 -1.98 -16.62 6.45
N TYR A 113 -0.66 -16.54 6.60
CA TYR A 113 0.02 -15.87 7.70
C TYR A 113 -0.42 -14.41 7.89
N THR A 114 -0.78 -13.71 6.81
CA THR A 114 -1.25 -12.31 6.85
C THR A 114 -2.59 -12.14 7.59
N ARG A 115 -3.30 -13.27 7.84
CA ARG A 115 -4.56 -13.33 8.58
C ARG A 115 -4.35 -13.69 10.07
N GLY A 116 -3.09 -13.82 10.50
CA GLY A 116 -2.73 -14.14 11.88
C GLY A 116 -3.01 -12.98 12.84
N GLU A 117 -3.32 -13.34 14.09
CA GLU A 117 -3.48 -12.36 15.17
C GLU A 117 -2.17 -11.56 15.36
N GLY A 118 -2.29 -10.24 15.48
CA GLY A 118 -1.15 -9.35 15.68
C GLY A 118 -0.34 -9.05 14.43
N VAL A 119 -0.60 -9.73 13.30
CA VAL A 119 0.04 -9.41 12.01
C VAL A 119 -0.62 -8.19 11.37
N LYS A 120 0.19 -7.26 10.87
CA LYS A 120 -0.26 -6.10 10.11
C LYS A 120 0.37 -6.10 8.73
N CYS A 121 -0.37 -5.61 7.73
CA CYS A 121 0.18 -5.41 6.40
C CYS A 121 0.13 -3.92 6.04
N ILE A 122 1.22 -3.44 5.46
CA ILE A 122 1.39 -2.07 4.95
C ILE A 122 1.51 -2.19 3.45
N LEU A 123 0.48 -1.74 2.74
CA LEU A 123 0.29 -1.97 1.33
C LEU A 123 0.41 -0.64 0.57
N GLN A 124 1.29 -0.58 -0.40
CA GLN A 124 1.42 0.61 -1.23
C GLN A 124 1.24 0.24 -2.71
N PRO A 125 -0.03 0.29 -3.21
CA PRO A 125 -0.32 0.03 -4.60
C PRO A 125 0.15 1.16 -5.52
N MET A 126 0.79 0.81 -6.65
CA MET A 126 1.14 1.75 -7.73
C MET A 126 -0.02 1.99 -8.69
N SER A 127 -0.98 1.07 -8.73
CA SER A 127 -2.18 1.10 -9.56
C SER A 127 -3.25 0.20 -8.95
N LYS A 128 -4.50 0.31 -9.40
CA LYS A 128 -5.60 -0.57 -8.99
C LYS A 128 -5.86 -0.55 -7.46
N ALA A 129 -5.75 0.62 -6.82
CA ALA A 129 -6.01 0.76 -5.39
C ALA A 129 -7.47 0.45 -5.03
N ALA A 130 -8.43 0.83 -5.89
CA ALA A 130 -9.85 0.52 -5.70
C ALA A 130 -10.12 -0.99 -5.69
N ASP A 131 -9.50 -1.74 -6.63
CA ASP A 131 -9.64 -3.19 -6.69
C ASP A 131 -9.01 -3.88 -5.48
N LEU A 132 -7.87 -3.34 -5.00
CA LEU A 132 -7.26 -3.82 -3.76
C LEU A 132 -8.18 -3.60 -2.55
N ARG A 133 -8.82 -2.43 -2.42
CA ARG A 133 -9.78 -2.17 -1.32
C ARG A 133 -10.97 -3.11 -1.38
N ARG A 134 -11.52 -3.39 -2.58
CA ARG A 134 -12.59 -4.40 -2.74
C ARG A 134 -12.15 -5.79 -2.29
N TYR A 135 -10.96 -6.20 -2.70
CA TYR A 135 -10.38 -7.46 -2.24
C TYR A 135 -10.27 -7.51 -0.71
N LEU A 136 -9.67 -6.49 -0.10
CA LEU A 136 -9.48 -6.41 1.35
C LEU A 136 -10.81 -6.50 2.11
N ALA A 137 -11.80 -5.70 1.71
CA ALA A 137 -13.12 -5.67 2.32
C ALA A 137 -13.86 -7.02 2.19
N GLY A 138 -13.82 -7.61 0.99
CA GLY A 138 -14.48 -8.88 0.70
C GLY A 138 -13.77 -10.11 1.29
N ARG A 139 -12.53 -9.97 1.76
CA ARG A 139 -11.73 -11.06 2.37
C ARG A 139 -11.54 -10.92 3.88
N GLY A 140 -12.21 -9.96 4.52
CA GLY A 140 -12.16 -9.80 5.96
C GLY A 140 -10.91 -9.08 6.48
N TYR A 141 -10.21 -8.35 5.61
CA TYR A 141 -9.18 -7.41 6.07
C TYR A 141 -9.82 -6.09 6.47
N ARG A 142 -9.43 -5.60 7.64
CA ARG A 142 -9.82 -4.29 8.14
C ARG A 142 -8.77 -3.27 7.73
N ILE A 143 -9.18 -2.23 7.02
CA ILE A 143 -8.35 -1.06 6.78
C ILE A 143 -8.33 -0.24 8.07
N GLU A 144 -7.17 -0.21 8.74
CA GLU A 144 -6.97 0.51 9.99
C GLU A 144 -6.72 2.00 9.73
N ASP A 145 -5.96 2.29 8.70
CA ASP A 145 -5.65 3.64 8.26
C ASP A 145 -5.18 3.67 6.80
N GLU A 146 -5.37 4.81 6.16
CA GLU A 146 -4.83 5.10 4.83
C GLU A 146 -4.31 6.53 4.79
N LYS A 147 -3.18 6.74 4.11
CA LYS A 147 -2.62 8.09 3.90
C LYS A 147 -2.16 8.27 2.47
N LEU A 148 -2.09 9.52 2.02
CA LEU A 148 -1.60 9.91 0.71
C LEU A 148 -0.14 10.36 0.77
N ALA A 149 0.62 10.04 -0.26
CA ALA A 149 1.97 10.54 -0.49
C ALA A 149 2.14 11.01 -1.93
N GLY A 150 2.81 12.13 -2.11
CA GLY A 150 3.22 12.63 -3.42
C GLY A 150 4.63 12.13 -3.76
N ALA A 151 4.81 11.51 -4.92
CA ALA A 151 6.14 11.13 -5.41
C ALA A 151 6.20 11.21 -6.93
N ALA A 152 7.26 11.81 -7.47
CA ALA A 152 7.48 11.96 -8.92
C ALA A 152 6.26 12.54 -9.67
N GLY A 153 5.61 13.56 -9.10
CA GLY A 153 4.43 14.22 -9.69
C GLY A 153 3.14 13.38 -9.69
N LYS A 154 3.10 12.29 -8.93
CA LYS A 154 1.92 11.43 -8.76
C LYS A 154 1.54 11.31 -7.30
N ILE A 155 0.26 11.07 -7.04
CA ILE A 155 -0.27 10.83 -5.70
C ILE A 155 -0.55 9.34 -5.56
N TYR A 156 -0.07 8.77 -4.47
CA TYR A 156 -0.25 7.36 -4.12
C TYR A 156 -0.92 7.24 -2.77
N THR A 157 -1.66 6.15 -2.57
CA THR A 157 -2.16 5.76 -1.26
C THR A 157 -1.24 4.72 -0.63
N CYS A 158 -1.12 4.77 0.70
CA CYS A 158 -0.55 3.71 1.51
C CYS A 158 -1.61 3.24 2.49
N ILE A 159 -1.87 1.94 2.53
CA ILE A 159 -2.99 1.31 3.23
C ILE A 159 -2.41 0.42 4.33
N HIS A 160 -2.82 0.66 5.58
CA HIS A 160 -2.46 -0.14 6.74
C HIS A 160 -3.62 -1.03 7.14
N VAL A 161 -3.42 -2.35 7.16
CA VAL A 161 -4.48 -3.33 7.37
C VAL A 161 -4.14 -4.36 8.44
N SER A 162 -5.20 -4.88 9.09
CA SER A 162 -5.19 -6.11 9.87
C SER A 162 -6.26 -7.05 9.37
N TYR A 163 -6.30 -8.27 9.90
CA TYR A 163 -7.34 -9.22 9.60
C TYR A 163 -8.24 -9.43 10.82
N ASP A 164 -9.57 -9.35 10.62
CA ASP A 164 -10.56 -9.66 11.65
C ASP A 164 -11.67 -10.62 11.17
N GLY A 165 -11.60 -11.04 9.89
CA GLY A 165 -12.54 -11.97 9.28
C GLY A 165 -13.90 -11.37 8.93
N ILE A 166 -14.13 -10.07 9.20
CA ILE A 166 -15.41 -9.41 8.97
C ILE A 166 -15.46 -8.85 7.53
N ILE A 167 -16.36 -9.38 6.73
CA ILE A 167 -16.61 -8.87 5.37
C ILE A 167 -17.28 -7.50 5.48
N ARG A 168 -16.80 -6.56 4.68
CA ARG A 168 -17.29 -5.19 4.59
C ARG A 168 -17.67 -4.87 3.16
N ASP A 169 -18.62 -3.95 3.02
CA ASP A 169 -18.96 -3.35 1.75
C ASP A 169 -18.90 -1.83 1.87
N PHE A 170 -18.47 -1.18 0.81
CA PHE A 170 -18.28 0.26 0.74
C PHE A 170 -18.95 0.82 -0.51
N SER A 171 -19.25 2.12 -0.52
CA SER A 171 -19.75 2.77 -1.73
C SER A 171 -18.69 2.77 -2.85
N PRO A 172 -19.09 2.96 -4.11
CA PRO A 172 -18.15 3.10 -5.22
C PRO A 172 -17.10 4.20 -5.00
N ALA A 173 -17.50 5.33 -4.41
CA ALA A 173 -16.57 6.42 -4.08
C ALA A 173 -15.60 6.03 -2.95
N GLU A 174 -16.05 5.30 -1.93
CA GLU A 174 -15.19 4.80 -0.86
C GLU A 174 -14.17 3.78 -1.37
N TYR A 175 -14.56 2.90 -2.28
CA TYR A 175 -13.59 2.01 -2.94
C TYR A 175 -12.57 2.80 -3.77
N LEU A 176 -13.00 3.84 -4.48
CA LEU A 176 -12.13 4.63 -5.34
C LEU A 176 -11.15 5.48 -4.54
N LEU A 177 -11.67 6.26 -3.60
CA LEU A 177 -10.90 7.25 -2.84
C LEU A 177 -10.30 6.69 -1.55
N GLY A 178 -10.94 5.70 -0.91
CA GLY A 178 -10.68 5.22 0.44
C GLY A 178 -11.55 5.91 1.49
N ALA A 179 -12.30 5.13 2.26
CA ALA A 179 -13.21 5.65 3.29
C ALA A 179 -12.50 6.56 4.31
N ALA A 180 -11.27 6.20 4.73
CA ALA A 180 -10.47 6.99 5.66
C ALA A 180 -10.05 8.36 5.07
N HIS A 181 -9.80 8.45 3.76
CA HIS A 181 -9.52 9.73 3.09
C HIS A 181 -10.77 10.59 3.02
N ILE A 182 -11.92 10.02 2.65
CA ILE A 182 -13.20 10.72 2.59
C ILE A 182 -13.63 11.25 3.97
N GLN A 183 -13.40 10.46 5.03
CA GLN A 183 -13.74 10.86 6.40
C GLN A 183 -12.88 12.03 6.88
N ARG A 184 -11.59 12.06 6.54
CA ARG A 184 -10.66 13.13 6.94
C ARG A 184 -10.77 14.38 6.05
N GLY A 185 -11.17 14.21 4.79
CA GLY A 185 -11.30 15.26 3.81
C GLY A 185 -10.00 16.03 3.55
N ALA A 186 -10.12 17.22 3.01
CA ALA A 186 -9.01 18.14 2.71
C ALA A 186 -8.23 18.59 3.97
N SER A 187 -8.87 18.62 5.12
CA SER A 187 -8.21 18.96 6.40
C SER A 187 -7.22 17.88 6.86
N GLY A 188 -7.41 16.63 6.43
CA GLY A 188 -6.55 15.51 6.80
C GLY A 188 -5.31 15.33 5.91
N SER A 189 -5.31 15.92 4.70
CA SER A 189 -4.18 15.86 3.77
C SER A 189 -4.28 16.97 2.72
N SER A 190 -3.22 17.74 2.55
CA SER A 190 -3.10 18.74 1.47
C SER A 190 -3.15 18.12 0.06
N LEU A 191 -2.95 16.81 -0.06
CA LEU A 191 -3.01 16.07 -1.33
C LEU A 191 -4.42 15.57 -1.67
N PHE A 192 -5.39 15.67 -0.73
CA PHE A 192 -6.71 15.08 -0.93
C PHE A 192 -7.49 15.75 -2.06
N SER A 193 -7.45 17.06 -2.15
CA SER A 193 -8.12 17.81 -3.21
C SER A 193 -7.60 17.41 -4.60
N ASP A 194 -6.28 17.37 -4.78
CA ASP A 194 -5.65 16.97 -6.04
C ASP A 194 -5.95 15.49 -6.36
N TYR A 195 -5.97 14.65 -5.33
CA TYR A 195 -6.34 13.24 -5.47
C TYR A 195 -7.79 13.09 -5.96
N LEU A 196 -8.74 13.79 -5.34
CA LEU A 196 -10.15 13.79 -5.70
C LEU A 196 -10.37 14.30 -7.13
N ILE A 197 -9.78 15.43 -7.49
CA ILE A 197 -9.86 16.01 -8.85
C ILE A 197 -9.34 15.01 -9.90
N ARG A 198 -8.20 14.40 -9.63
CA ARG A 198 -7.62 13.38 -10.52
C ARG A 198 -8.57 12.20 -10.73
N GLU A 199 -9.17 11.69 -9.67
CA GLU A 199 -10.09 10.56 -9.77
C GLU A 199 -11.38 10.95 -10.50
N ILE A 200 -11.93 12.16 -10.27
CA ILE A 200 -13.07 12.69 -11.03
C ILE A 200 -12.74 12.73 -12.53
N HIS A 201 -11.61 13.32 -12.91
CA HIS A 201 -11.19 13.36 -14.31
C HIS A 201 -11.01 11.97 -14.92
N SER A 202 -10.53 11.01 -14.14
CA SER A 202 -10.38 9.61 -14.58
C SER A 202 -11.74 8.96 -14.87
N VAL A 203 -12.75 9.20 -14.01
CA VAL A 203 -14.11 8.68 -14.20
C VAL A 203 -14.79 9.37 -15.38
N GLN A 204 -14.68 10.69 -15.51
CA GLN A 204 -15.20 11.45 -16.64
C GLN A 204 -14.64 10.97 -17.98
N LYS A 205 -13.33 10.70 -18.04
CA LYS A 205 -12.68 10.14 -19.23
C LYS A 205 -13.24 8.77 -19.59
N ARG A 206 -13.48 7.91 -18.60
CA ARG A 206 -14.08 6.58 -18.80
C ARG A 206 -15.51 6.70 -19.30
N GLN A 207 -16.33 7.56 -18.67
CA GLN A 207 -17.69 7.87 -19.08
C GLN A 207 -17.74 8.33 -20.55
N SER A 208 -16.89 9.30 -20.92
CA SER A 208 -16.82 9.81 -22.29
C SER A 208 -16.44 8.71 -23.29
N GLY A 209 -15.56 7.78 -22.91
CA GLY A 209 -15.21 6.63 -23.74
C GLY A 209 -16.38 5.65 -23.94
N LEU A 210 -17.17 5.42 -22.90
CA LEU A 210 -18.38 4.58 -22.99
C LEU A 210 -19.43 5.22 -23.88
N LEU A 211 -19.70 6.53 -23.70
CA LEU A 211 -20.63 7.28 -24.54
C LEU A 211 -20.23 7.25 -26.02
N ALA A 212 -18.95 7.43 -26.33
CA ALA A 212 -18.44 7.34 -27.69
C ALA A 212 -18.60 5.94 -28.30
N GLY A 213 -18.66 4.90 -27.47
CA GLY A 213 -18.93 3.52 -27.87
C GLY A 213 -20.39 3.11 -27.78
N GLU A 214 -21.31 4.06 -27.53
CA GLU A 214 -22.73 3.82 -27.34
C GLU A 214 -23.03 2.78 -26.23
N LEU A 215 -22.19 2.76 -25.17
CA LEU A 215 -22.33 1.86 -24.00
C LEU A 215 -23.01 2.58 -22.84
N PRO A 216 -23.71 1.85 -21.94
CA PRO A 216 -24.33 2.43 -20.73
C PRO A 216 -23.29 3.10 -19.82
N THR A 217 -23.69 4.22 -19.20
CA THR A 217 -22.87 5.02 -18.28
C THR A 217 -23.44 5.11 -16.86
N ASP A 218 -24.50 4.38 -16.56
CA ASP A 218 -25.23 4.48 -15.28
C ASP A 218 -24.30 4.38 -14.05
N PHE A 219 -23.30 3.52 -14.11
CA PHE A 219 -22.33 3.36 -13.03
C PHE A 219 -21.42 4.59 -12.89
N GLU A 220 -20.88 5.09 -14.01
CA GLU A 220 -20.04 6.30 -14.03
C GLU A 220 -20.83 7.53 -13.60
N ASP A 221 -22.09 7.66 -14.01
CA ASP A 221 -23.00 8.75 -13.65
C ASP A 221 -23.26 8.76 -12.14
N ALA A 222 -23.59 7.60 -11.56
CA ALA A 222 -23.78 7.46 -10.12
C ALA A 222 -22.50 7.77 -9.33
N LEU A 223 -21.36 7.23 -9.78
CA LEU A 223 -20.06 7.47 -9.13
C LEU A 223 -19.66 8.94 -9.21
N LEU A 224 -19.82 9.61 -10.36
CA LEU A 224 -19.55 11.05 -10.50
C LEU A 224 -20.45 11.88 -9.57
N SER A 225 -21.72 11.52 -9.41
CA SER A 225 -22.63 12.18 -8.47
C SER A 225 -22.10 12.11 -7.03
N GLU A 226 -21.63 10.92 -6.59
CA GLU A 226 -21.01 10.77 -5.26
C GLU A 226 -19.75 11.64 -5.14
N LEU A 227 -18.88 11.62 -6.15
CA LEU A 227 -17.61 12.36 -6.13
C LEU A 227 -17.83 13.87 -6.12
N TYR A 228 -18.81 14.39 -6.86
CA TYR A 228 -19.19 15.82 -6.84
C TYR A 228 -19.75 16.25 -5.48
N THR A 229 -20.55 15.40 -4.85
CA THR A 229 -21.03 15.66 -3.48
C THR A 229 -19.87 15.77 -2.49
N ILE A 230 -18.85 14.91 -2.63
CA ILE A 230 -17.63 14.97 -1.81
C ILE A 230 -16.87 16.25 -2.11
N ALA A 231 -16.69 16.61 -3.38
CA ALA A 231 -15.97 17.83 -3.79
C ALA A 231 -16.63 19.11 -3.24
N GLU A 232 -17.96 19.19 -3.32
CA GLU A 232 -18.74 20.32 -2.77
C GLU A 232 -18.54 20.41 -1.24
N ARG A 233 -18.68 19.30 -0.53
CA ARG A 233 -18.47 19.23 0.93
C ARG A 233 -17.09 19.71 1.33
N GLU A 234 -16.06 19.35 0.57
CA GLU A 234 -14.66 19.68 0.85
C GLU A 234 -14.24 21.06 0.28
N GLY A 235 -15.13 21.77 -0.40
CA GLY A 235 -14.83 23.07 -1.03
C GLY A 235 -13.81 22.98 -2.17
N VAL A 236 -13.75 21.83 -2.85
CA VAL A 236 -12.84 21.59 -3.97
C VAL A 236 -13.46 22.13 -5.25
N ALA A 237 -12.80 23.11 -5.86
CA ALA A 237 -13.19 23.65 -7.18
C ALA A 237 -12.78 22.64 -8.28
N LEU A 238 -13.72 22.32 -9.17
CA LEU A 238 -13.53 21.37 -10.27
C LEU A 238 -13.31 22.09 -11.61
#